data_fd427b5c0eac962829d43655c7ffa27d
#
_entry.id   fd427b5c0eac962829d43655c7ffa27d
#
_cell.length_a   1.000
_cell.length_b   1.000
_cell.length_c   1.000
_cell.angle_alpha   90.00
_cell.angle_beta   90.00
_cell.angle_gamma   90.00
#
_symmetry.space_group_name_H-M   'P 1'
#
loop_
_entity.id
_entity.type
_entity.pdbx_description
1 polymer ?
#
loop_
_entity_poly.entity_id
_entity_poly.type
_entity_poly.pdbx_seq_one_letter_code
_entity_poly.pdbx_strand_id
1 'polypeptide(L)'
;LFKKLENNFEKCFQIHQIENTIKGKLSSILANAQFLFDHGLNDACLDKIKQARKLIFEYELFDYYEQLYWLEAPLIPKNKNFQKAHQLLNHEYKSIKSQNDIIKQYFDLSNEIYLFYMNHHFGSPQEQDFNYFVKHDLLKSNYELVPLKAQYLFHYAKTFLFLFEQDWNKAYLETEHQLKLFLKNKKYIDANEFDYINCLGNMLLRMLNPKRYERFEEIKLLLEIALKKYKNNDLCEAKRNHIHLAEWHLSLEAYQFDRALKVMEEMNAQMENTYKRNNISNYISMVYQLAISYFYCDKFMFKMS
;
A
#
# COMPACT_ATOMS: atom_id res chain seq x y z
N LEU A 1 34.69 3.34 -15.89
CA LEU A 1 34.11 4.57 -15.32
C LEU A 1 32.61 4.37 -15.00
N PHE A 2 31.80 3.90 -15.93
CA PHE A 2 30.36 3.68 -15.76
C PHE A 2 30.03 2.77 -14.56
N LYS A 3 30.65 1.61 -14.45
CA LYS A 3 30.45 0.66 -13.33
C LYS A 3 30.81 1.26 -11.96
N LYS A 4 31.79 2.15 -11.91
CA LYS A 4 32.18 2.85 -10.67
C LYS A 4 31.20 3.96 -10.30
N LEU A 5 30.59 4.63 -11.29
CA LEU A 5 29.52 5.60 -11.11
C LEU A 5 28.23 4.91 -10.65
N GLU A 6 27.86 3.78 -11.26
CA GLU A 6 26.72 2.95 -10.87
C GLU A 6 26.84 2.47 -9.42
N ASN A 7 27.98 1.89 -9.03
CA ASN A 7 28.23 1.48 -7.64
C ASN A 7 28.21 2.64 -6.63
N ASN A 8 28.69 3.83 -7.02
CA ASN A 8 28.61 5.00 -6.15
C ASN A 8 27.18 5.52 -6.04
N PHE A 9 26.41 5.48 -7.14
CA PHE A 9 25.00 5.85 -7.13
C PHE A 9 24.18 4.90 -6.26
N GLU A 10 24.39 3.59 -6.37
CA GLU A 10 23.76 2.58 -5.51
C GLU A 10 24.08 2.81 -4.04
N LYS A 11 25.34 3.11 -3.69
CA LYS A 11 25.74 3.42 -2.30
C LYS A 11 25.06 4.69 -1.78
N CYS A 12 25.03 5.76 -2.57
CA CYS A 12 24.35 7.01 -2.22
C CYS A 12 22.83 6.77 -2.05
N PHE A 13 22.25 5.96 -2.93
CA PHE A 13 20.82 5.61 -2.87
C PHE A 13 20.48 4.76 -1.64
N GLN A 14 21.33 3.78 -1.31
CA GLN A 14 21.18 2.96 -0.11
C GLN A 14 21.27 3.81 1.16
N ILE A 15 22.28 4.69 1.27
CA ILE A 15 22.42 5.62 2.40
C ILE A 15 21.19 6.52 2.51
N HIS A 16 20.71 7.06 1.40
CA HIS A 16 19.54 7.93 1.39
C HIS A 16 18.25 7.20 1.80
N GLN A 17 18.04 5.96 1.37
CA GLN A 17 16.91 5.15 1.82
C GLN A 17 16.99 4.82 3.31
N ILE A 18 18.19 4.45 3.80
CA ILE A 18 18.43 4.15 5.22
C ILE A 18 18.10 5.35 6.09
N GLU A 19 18.48 6.56 5.68
CA GLU A 19 18.31 7.77 6.50
C GLU A 19 16.86 8.30 6.51
N ASN A 20 16.08 8.05 5.46
CA ASN A 20 14.79 8.73 5.26
C ASN A 20 13.55 7.84 5.47
N THR A 21 13.69 6.53 5.61
CA THR A 21 12.55 5.64 5.88
C THR A 21 12.61 5.02 7.27
N ILE A 22 11.46 4.77 7.89
CA ILE A 22 11.39 4.10 9.20
C ILE A 22 12.00 2.70 9.13
N LYS A 23 11.70 1.94 8.07
CA LYS A 23 12.28 0.61 7.84
C LYS A 23 13.79 0.67 7.65
N GLY A 24 14.29 1.65 6.90
CA GLY A 24 15.72 1.85 6.71
C GLY A 24 16.44 2.20 8.03
N LYS A 25 15.88 3.10 8.83
CA LYS A 25 16.40 3.42 10.17
C LYS A 25 16.44 2.20 11.07
N LEU A 26 15.36 1.40 11.10
CA LEU A 26 15.30 0.18 11.89
C LEU A 26 16.35 -0.85 11.42
N SER A 27 16.49 -1.07 10.13
CA SER A 27 17.51 -1.97 9.56
C SER A 27 18.92 -1.52 9.94
N SER A 28 19.22 -0.21 9.89
CA SER A 28 20.50 0.35 10.31
C SER A 28 20.77 0.13 11.81
N ILE A 29 19.75 0.34 12.67
CA ILE A 29 19.88 0.12 14.12
C ILE A 29 20.15 -1.36 14.40
N LEU A 30 19.44 -2.28 13.74
CA LEU A 30 19.64 -3.74 13.91
C LEU A 30 21.01 -4.19 13.41
N ALA A 31 21.48 -3.67 12.27
CA ALA A 31 22.83 -3.96 11.76
C ALA A 31 23.93 -3.44 12.73
N ASN A 32 23.75 -2.23 13.30
CA ASN A 32 24.65 -1.71 14.32
C ASN A 32 24.61 -2.54 15.61
N ALA A 33 23.43 -3.01 16.05
CA ALA A 33 23.29 -3.89 17.20
C ALA A 33 24.02 -5.22 16.97
N GLN A 34 23.90 -5.81 15.77
CA GLN A 34 24.63 -7.03 15.40
C GLN A 34 26.15 -6.81 15.46
N PHE A 35 26.66 -5.73 14.87
CA PHE A 35 28.07 -5.38 14.92
C PHE A 35 28.59 -5.27 16.35
N LEU A 36 27.86 -4.57 17.23
CA LEU A 36 28.24 -4.41 18.65
C LEU A 36 28.22 -5.75 19.41
N PHE A 37 27.23 -6.60 19.11
CA PHE A 37 27.14 -7.96 19.66
C PHE A 37 28.36 -8.80 19.29
N ASP A 38 28.72 -8.82 17.99
CA ASP A 38 29.85 -9.58 17.47
C ASP A 38 31.21 -9.14 18.07
N HIS A 39 31.30 -7.88 18.53
CA HIS A 39 32.50 -7.32 19.18
C HIS A 39 32.43 -7.34 20.70
N GLY A 40 31.41 -7.99 21.31
CA GLY A 40 31.28 -8.13 22.77
C GLY A 40 30.91 -6.83 23.49
N LEU A 41 30.47 -5.79 22.77
CA LEU A 41 30.07 -4.49 23.32
C LEU A 41 28.60 -4.54 23.78
N ASN A 42 28.34 -5.40 24.79
CA ASN A 42 27.01 -5.82 25.20
C ASN A 42 26.09 -4.66 25.65
N ASP A 43 26.60 -3.72 26.44
CA ASP A 43 25.79 -2.58 26.92
C ASP A 43 25.34 -1.68 25.77
N ALA A 44 26.26 -1.35 24.85
CA ALA A 44 25.94 -0.56 23.67
C ALA A 44 24.97 -1.31 22.73
N CYS A 45 25.10 -2.64 22.61
CA CYS A 45 24.17 -3.49 21.88
C CYS A 45 22.76 -3.42 22.50
N LEU A 46 22.63 -3.55 23.83
CA LEU A 46 21.36 -3.45 24.53
C LEU A 46 20.67 -2.10 24.31
N ASP A 47 21.42 -1.01 24.23
CA ASP A 47 20.85 0.30 23.92
C ASP A 47 20.32 0.40 22.48
N LYS A 48 20.98 -0.24 21.52
CA LYS A 48 20.45 -0.36 20.15
C LYS A 48 19.21 -1.25 20.08
N ILE A 49 19.19 -2.36 20.82
CA ILE A 49 18.03 -3.24 20.94
C ILE A 49 16.82 -2.47 21.48
N LYS A 50 16.97 -1.65 22.51
CA LYS A 50 15.88 -0.81 23.05
C LYS A 50 15.35 0.18 22.01
N GLN A 51 16.25 0.80 21.23
CA GLN A 51 15.86 1.71 20.14
C GLN A 51 15.07 0.97 19.04
N ALA A 52 15.57 -0.20 18.60
CA ALA A 52 14.90 -1.03 17.60
C ALA A 52 13.53 -1.49 18.08
N ARG A 53 13.44 -2.02 19.32
CA ARG A 53 12.19 -2.45 19.95
C ARG A 53 11.13 -1.34 19.94
N LYS A 54 11.52 -0.11 20.31
CA LYS A 54 10.62 1.04 20.27
C LYS A 54 10.02 1.26 18.88
N LEU A 55 10.84 1.23 17.82
CA LEU A 55 10.38 1.41 16.46
C LEU A 55 9.49 0.23 16.00
N ILE A 56 9.86 -1.02 16.33
CA ILE A 56 9.07 -2.19 15.98
C ILE A 56 7.64 -2.08 16.51
N PHE A 57 7.47 -1.74 17.80
CA PHE A 57 6.14 -1.61 18.41
C PHE A 57 5.41 -0.35 17.98
N GLU A 58 6.12 0.77 17.81
CA GLU A 58 5.51 2.06 17.42
C GLU A 58 4.92 2.02 16.01
N TYR A 59 5.51 1.24 15.11
CA TYR A 59 5.15 1.15 13.69
C TYR A 59 4.62 -0.23 13.26
N GLU A 60 4.40 -1.14 14.19
CA GLU A 60 3.97 -2.53 13.95
C GLU A 60 4.85 -3.28 12.93
N LEU A 61 6.16 -3.09 13.01
CA LEU A 61 7.15 -3.74 12.13
C LEU A 61 7.55 -5.12 12.70
N PHE A 62 6.58 -5.99 12.91
CA PHE A 62 6.74 -7.27 13.61
C PHE A 62 7.63 -8.28 12.86
N ASP A 63 7.79 -8.14 11.57
CA ASP A 63 8.71 -8.92 10.73
C ASP A 63 10.18 -8.75 11.15
N TYR A 64 10.56 -7.63 11.78
CA TYR A 64 11.90 -7.39 12.30
C TYR A 64 12.13 -7.94 13.73
N TYR A 65 11.07 -8.37 14.41
CA TYR A 65 11.17 -8.77 15.83
C TYR A 65 12.00 -10.04 16.02
N GLU A 66 12.00 -10.96 15.09
CA GLU A 66 12.79 -12.20 15.16
C GLU A 66 14.29 -11.89 15.25
N GLN A 67 14.80 -10.98 14.41
CA GLN A 67 16.20 -10.54 14.47
C GLN A 67 16.53 -9.89 15.81
N LEU A 68 15.64 -9.04 16.33
CA LEU A 68 15.80 -8.42 17.64
C LEU A 68 15.88 -9.47 18.76
N TYR A 69 14.99 -10.47 18.73
CA TYR A 69 14.96 -11.56 19.72
C TYR A 69 16.29 -12.35 19.75
N TRP A 70 16.84 -12.70 18.58
CA TRP A 70 18.11 -13.44 18.51
C TRP A 70 19.31 -12.63 18.99
N LEU A 71 19.26 -11.31 18.94
CA LEU A 71 20.29 -10.44 19.51
C LEU A 71 20.15 -10.31 21.03
N GLU A 72 18.93 -10.22 21.53
CA GLU A 72 18.66 -9.94 22.94
C GLU A 72 18.77 -11.17 23.84
N ALA A 73 18.30 -12.33 23.37
CA ALA A 73 18.24 -13.53 24.19
C ALA A 73 19.60 -13.95 24.79
N PRO A 74 20.75 -13.91 24.07
CA PRO A 74 22.07 -14.21 24.62
C PRO A 74 22.58 -13.19 25.64
N LEU A 75 22.06 -11.95 25.62
CA LEU A 75 22.49 -10.85 26.47
C LEU A 75 21.76 -10.80 27.82
N ILE A 76 20.78 -11.68 28.05
CA ILE A 76 20.10 -11.78 29.34
C ILE A 76 21.11 -12.17 30.43
N PRO A 77 21.29 -11.35 31.50
CA PRO A 77 22.26 -11.64 32.55
C PRO A 77 21.99 -12.98 33.26
N LYS A 78 22.99 -13.84 33.39
CA LYS A 78 22.92 -15.11 34.12
C LYS A 78 22.93 -14.90 35.64
N ASN A 79 21.90 -14.26 36.15
CA ASN A 79 21.71 -14.01 37.58
C ASN A 79 20.46 -14.72 38.11
N LYS A 80 20.08 -14.46 39.39
CA LYS A 80 18.90 -15.08 40.02
C LYS A 80 17.59 -14.86 39.26
N ASN A 81 17.49 -13.84 38.40
CA ASN A 81 16.32 -13.50 37.61
C ASN A 81 16.38 -14.04 36.18
N PHE A 82 17.45 -14.76 35.78
CA PHE A 82 17.67 -15.24 34.41
C PHE A 82 16.46 -15.99 33.84
N GLN A 83 15.96 -16.97 34.59
CA GLN A 83 14.83 -17.79 34.12
C GLN A 83 13.58 -16.95 33.87
N LYS A 84 13.26 -16.03 34.79
CA LYS A 84 12.10 -15.14 34.65
C LYS A 84 12.25 -14.19 33.45
N ALA A 85 13.42 -13.58 33.29
CA ALA A 85 13.70 -12.68 32.16
C ALA A 85 13.59 -13.42 30.82
N HIS A 86 14.17 -14.61 30.74
CA HIS A 86 14.11 -15.44 29.54
C HIS A 86 12.67 -15.92 29.22
N GLN A 87 11.89 -16.27 30.24
CA GLN A 87 10.48 -16.62 30.06
C GLN A 87 9.66 -15.44 29.53
N LEU A 88 9.87 -14.24 30.05
CA LEU A 88 9.17 -13.02 29.57
C LEU A 88 9.54 -12.72 28.13
N LEU A 89 10.81 -12.77 27.76
CA LEU A 89 11.24 -12.52 26.37
C LEU A 89 10.67 -13.57 25.42
N ASN A 90 10.67 -14.85 25.82
CA ASN A 90 10.05 -15.92 25.01
C ASN A 90 8.54 -15.76 24.86
N HIS A 91 7.85 -15.33 25.90
CA HIS A 91 6.41 -15.07 25.85
C HIS A 91 6.11 -13.92 24.87
N GLU A 92 6.86 -12.84 24.97
CA GLU A 92 6.74 -11.69 24.06
C GLU A 92 7.02 -12.12 22.60
N TYR A 93 8.11 -12.87 22.37
CA TYR A 93 8.43 -13.40 21.03
C TYR A 93 7.29 -14.23 20.43
N LYS A 94 6.71 -15.16 21.22
CA LYS A 94 5.58 -15.97 20.77
C LYS A 94 4.35 -15.13 20.42
N SER A 95 4.08 -14.13 21.24
CA SER A 95 2.95 -13.20 21.02
C SER A 95 3.15 -12.41 19.72
N ILE A 96 4.32 -11.83 19.51
CA ILE A 96 4.63 -11.05 18.29
C ILE A 96 4.65 -11.94 17.06
N LYS A 97 5.22 -13.14 17.16
CA LYS A 97 5.20 -14.13 16.08
C LYS A 97 3.77 -14.48 15.68
N SER A 98 2.88 -14.72 16.64
CA SER A 98 1.46 -14.98 16.37
C SER A 98 0.80 -13.80 15.64
N GLN A 99 1.09 -12.56 16.02
CA GLN A 99 0.58 -11.37 15.31
C GLN A 99 1.11 -11.29 13.87
N ASN A 100 2.39 -11.59 13.66
CA ASN A 100 2.98 -11.61 12.32
C ASN A 100 2.39 -12.72 11.44
N ASP A 101 2.13 -13.91 12.02
CA ASP A 101 1.48 -15.02 11.33
C ASP A 101 0.05 -14.65 10.90
N ILE A 102 -0.69 -13.90 11.71
CA ILE A 102 -2.02 -13.37 11.37
C ILE A 102 -1.91 -12.40 10.18
N ILE A 103 -0.95 -11.46 10.19
CA ILE A 103 -0.73 -10.55 9.06
C ILE A 103 -0.46 -11.35 7.78
N LYS A 104 0.38 -12.38 7.86
CA LYS A 104 0.71 -13.24 6.73
C LYS A 104 -0.52 -13.98 6.18
N GLN A 105 -1.35 -14.54 7.05
CA GLN A 105 -2.60 -15.20 6.62
C GLN A 105 -3.54 -14.25 5.87
N TYR A 106 -3.72 -13.01 6.38
CA TYR A 106 -4.52 -12.00 5.66
C TYR A 106 -3.87 -11.56 4.35
N PHE A 107 -2.53 -11.47 4.30
CA PHE A 107 -1.80 -11.14 3.08
C PHE A 107 -2.00 -12.23 2.00
N ASP A 108 -1.83 -13.49 2.35
CA ASP A 108 -2.01 -14.62 1.44
C ASP A 108 -3.46 -14.65 0.92
N LEU A 109 -4.45 -14.58 1.80
CA LEU A 109 -5.86 -14.54 1.43
C LEU A 109 -6.20 -13.33 0.52
N SER A 110 -5.69 -12.15 0.85
CA SER A 110 -5.96 -10.94 0.06
C SER A 110 -5.36 -11.03 -1.35
N ASN A 111 -4.18 -11.64 -1.48
CA ASN A 111 -3.55 -11.89 -2.77
C ASN A 111 -4.33 -12.94 -3.60
N GLU A 112 -4.77 -14.02 -2.97
CA GLU A 112 -5.60 -15.03 -3.64
C GLU A 112 -6.90 -14.41 -4.20
N ILE A 113 -7.59 -13.60 -3.40
CA ILE A 113 -8.82 -12.90 -3.82
C ILE A 113 -8.51 -11.90 -4.94
N TYR A 114 -7.41 -11.14 -4.84
CA TYR A 114 -6.99 -10.21 -5.89
C TYR A 114 -6.71 -10.95 -7.21
N LEU A 115 -5.96 -12.04 -7.18
CA LEU A 115 -5.65 -12.86 -8.36
C LEU A 115 -6.92 -13.49 -8.94
N PHE A 116 -7.81 -13.97 -8.07
CA PHE A 116 -9.13 -14.44 -8.49
C PHE A 116 -9.90 -13.36 -9.24
N TYR A 117 -10.02 -12.16 -8.68
CA TYR A 117 -10.67 -11.02 -9.32
C TYR A 117 -10.06 -10.69 -10.68
N MET A 118 -8.73 -10.59 -10.77
CA MET A 118 -8.02 -10.26 -12.00
C MET A 118 -8.23 -11.31 -13.10
N ASN A 119 -8.19 -12.58 -12.75
CA ASN A 119 -8.35 -13.69 -13.72
C ASN A 119 -9.78 -13.80 -14.25
N HIS A 120 -10.78 -13.48 -13.44
CA HIS A 120 -12.20 -13.63 -13.79
C HIS A 120 -12.85 -12.35 -14.32
N HIS A 121 -12.15 -11.22 -14.27
CA HIS A 121 -12.62 -9.98 -14.89
C HIS A 121 -12.70 -10.11 -16.43
N PHE A 122 -11.99 -11.08 -17.01
CA PHE A 122 -11.92 -11.39 -18.44
C PHE A 122 -12.57 -12.72 -18.83
N GLY A 123 -13.19 -13.46 -17.91
CA GLY A 123 -13.77 -14.78 -18.14
C GLY A 123 -14.97 -15.11 -17.25
N SER A 124 -15.64 -16.24 -17.54
CA SER A 124 -16.79 -16.70 -16.75
C SER A 124 -16.33 -17.12 -15.35
N PRO A 125 -16.91 -16.57 -14.28
CA PRO A 125 -16.56 -16.95 -12.92
C PRO A 125 -16.98 -18.39 -12.62
N GLN A 126 -16.11 -19.16 -11.95
CA GLN A 126 -16.53 -20.38 -11.29
C GLN A 126 -17.16 -19.99 -9.93
N GLU A 127 -18.46 -20.12 -9.84
CA GLU A 127 -19.27 -19.76 -8.66
C GLU A 127 -18.78 -20.45 -7.38
N GLN A 128 -18.18 -21.63 -7.52
CA GLN A 128 -17.63 -22.39 -6.41
C GLN A 128 -16.44 -21.71 -5.75
N ASP A 129 -15.53 -21.12 -6.53
CA ASP A 129 -14.33 -20.45 -6.00
C ASP A 129 -14.69 -19.14 -5.28
N PHE A 130 -15.67 -18.40 -5.80
CA PHE A 130 -16.18 -17.20 -5.15
C PHE A 130 -16.80 -17.52 -3.79
N ASN A 131 -17.65 -18.56 -3.72
CA ASN A 131 -18.28 -19.00 -2.47
C ASN A 131 -17.27 -19.47 -1.42
N TYR A 132 -16.12 -20.01 -1.83
CA TYR A 132 -15.02 -20.35 -0.93
C TYR A 132 -14.49 -19.11 -0.22
N PHE A 133 -14.19 -18.03 -0.96
CA PHE A 133 -13.68 -16.79 -0.38
C PHE A 133 -14.69 -16.11 0.54
N VAL A 134 -15.93 -15.98 0.12
CA VAL A 134 -17.00 -15.35 0.93
C VAL A 134 -17.19 -16.05 2.27
N LYS A 135 -17.02 -17.38 2.31
CA LYS A 135 -17.18 -18.20 3.52
C LYS A 135 -15.91 -18.35 4.35
N HIS A 136 -14.80 -17.77 3.92
CA HIS A 136 -13.50 -17.92 4.59
C HIS A 136 -13.53 -17.34 6.01
N ASP A 137 -13.02 -18.10 7.00
CA ASP A 137 -13.15 -17.77 8.42
C ASP A 137 -12.46 -16.45 8.82
N LEU A 138 -11.35 -16.09 8.17
CA LEU A 138 -10.68 -14.81 8.39
C LEU A 138 -11.59 -13.61 8.06
N LEU A 139 -12.48 -13.74 7.07
CA LEU A 139 -13.42 -12.66 6.70
C LEU A 139 -14.63 -12.56 7.62
N LYS A 140 -14.86 -13.56 8.49
CA LYS A 140 -15.91 -13.58 9.52
C LYS A 140 -15.37 -13.19 10.90
N SER A 141 -14.05 -13.20 11.08
CA SER A 141 -13.41 -12.92 12.37
C SER A 141 -13.57 -11.44 12.79
N ASN A 142 -13.39 -11.18 14.09
CA ASN A 142 -13.36 -9.81 14.59
C ASN A 142 -12.01 -9.16 14.24
N TYR A 143 -11.95 -8.46 13.09
CA TYR A 143 -10.76 -7.82 12.55
C TYR A 143 -10.23 -6.66 13.43
N GLU A 144 -11.04 -6.10 14.34
CA GLU A 144 -10.63 -4.99 15.21
C GLU A 144 -9.58 -5.40 16.25
N LEU A 145 -9.45 -6.69 16.52
CA LEU A 145 -8.52 -7.25 17.51
C LEU A 145 -7.17 -7.67 16.93
N VAL A 146 -6.95 -7.48 15.61
CA VAL A 146 -5.70 -7.86 14.94
C VAL A 146 -4.85 -6.63 14.61
N PRO A 147 -3.54 -6.80 14.27
CA PRO A 147 -2.67 -5.70 13.87
C PRO A 147 -3.24 -4.83 12.74
N LEU A 148 -2.88 -3.55 12.69
CA LEU A 148 -3.38 -2.60 11.68
C LEU A 148 -3.16 -3.08 10.24
N LYS A 149 -2.01 -3.74 9.97
CA LYS A 149 -1.73 -4.31 8.65
C LYS A 149 -2.74 -5.40 8.28
N ALA A 150 -3.10 -6.27 9.23
CA ALA A 150 -4.11 -7.30 8.99
C ALA A 150 -5.51 -6.70 8.81
N GLN A 151 -5.87 -5.65 9.57
CA GLN A 151 -7.11 -4.89 9.36
C GLN A 151 -7.18 -4.27 7.96
N TYR A 152 -6.09 -3.64 7.51
CA TYR A 152 -5.99 -3.10 6.15
C TYR A 152 -6.21 -4.18 5.08
N LEU A 153 -5.54 -5.32 5.22
CA LEU A 153 -5.64 -6.45 4.28
C LEU A 153 -7.04 -7.09 4.29
N PHE A 154 -7.70 -7.16 5.46
CA PHE A 154 -9.10 -7.58 5.56
C PHE A 154 -10.03 -6.72 4.69
N HIS A 155 -9.97 -5.40 4.85
CA HIS A 155 -10.77 -4.47 4.06
C HIS A 155 -10.38 -4.50 2.57
N TYR A 156 -9.08 -4.69 2.26
CA TYR A 156 -8.60 -4.85 0.90
C TYR A 156 -9.20 -6.09 0.23
N ALA A 157 -9.19 -7.24 0.89
CA ALA A 157 -9.80 -8.47 0.41
C ALA A 157 -11.30 -8.29 0.14
N LYS A 158 -12.05 -7.72 1.11
CA LYS A 158 -13.49 -7.46 0.95
C LYS A 158 -13.80 -6.49 -0.19
N THR A 159 -12.95 -5.48 -0.42
CA THR A 159 -13.11 -4.59 -1.56
C THR A 159 -13.16 -5.37 -2.87
N PHE A 160 -12.24 -6.33 -3.10
CA PHE A 160 -12.23 -7.10 -4.35
C PHE A 160 -13.39 -8.08 -4.46
N LEU A 161 -13.88 -8.67 -3.36
CA LEU A 161 -15.09 -9.48 -3.39
C LEU A 161 -16.31 -8.65 -3.80
N PHE A 162 -16.49 -7.45 -3.24
CA PHE A 162 -17.60 -6.58 -3.64
C PHE A 162 -17.45 -6.03 -5.05
N LEU A 163 -16.22 -5.82 -5.54
CA LEU A 163 -15.99 -5.48 -6.95
C LEU A 163 -16.39 -6.62 -7.89
N PHE A 164 -16.13 -7.85 -7.50
CA PHE A 164 -16.54 -9.03 -8.24
C PHE A 164 -18.08 -9.15 -8.29
N GLU A 165 -18.77 -8.88 -7.18
CA GLU A 165 -20.23 -8.81 -7.09
C GLU A 165 -20.84 -7.58 -7.80
N GLN A 166 -20.01 -6.65 -8.28
CA GLN A 166 -20.43 -5.34 -8.81
C GLN A 166 -21.18 -4.48 -7.77
N ASP A 167 -20.98 -4.75 -6.47
CA ASP A 167 -21.51 -3.91 -5.38
C ASP A 167 -20.54 -2.75 -5.11
N TRP A 168 -20.61 -1.75 -5.98
CA TRP A 168 -19.73 -0.58 -5.95
C TRP A 168 -19.84 0.22 -4.66
N ASN A 169 -21.03 0.25 -4.04
CA ASN A 169 -21.23 0.94 -2.77
C ASN A 169 -20.47 0.27 -1.62
N LYS A 170 -20.54 -1.05 -1.51
CA LYS A 170 -19.78 -1.77 -0.48
C LYS A 170 -18.28 -1.71 -0.77
N ALA A 171 -17.84 -1.84 -2.02
CA ALA A 171 -16.43 -1.69 -2.38
C ALA A 171 -15.89 -0.31 -1.99
N TYR A 172 -16.65 0.76 -2.21
CA TYR A 172 -16.31 2.11 -1.75
C TYR A 172 -16.18 2.17 -0.23
N LEU A 173 -17.14 1.65 0.53
CA LEU A 173 -17.13 1.67 2.00
C LEU A 173 -15.93 0.90 2.58
N GLU A 174 -15.59 -0.25 2.02
CA GLU A 174 -14.40 -1.00 2.47
C GLU A 174 -13.09 -0.24 2.18
N THR A 175 -12.99 0.44 1.05
CA THR A 175 -11.84 1.31 0.75
C THR A 175 -11.81 2.53 1.69
N GLU A 176 -12.95 3.07 2.06
CA GLU A 176 -13.05 4.15 3.06
C GLU A 176 -12.61 3.67 4.45
N HIS A 177 -12.92 2.44 4.84
CA HIS A 177 -12.41 1.84 6.07
C HIS A 177 -10.88 1.72 6.06
N GLN A 178 -10.27 1.27 4.93
CA GLN A 178 -8.81 1.28 4.78
C GLN A 178 -8.22 2.67 4.99
N LEU A 179 -8.80 3.69 4.38
CA LEU A 179 -8.33 5.07 4.53
C LEU A 179 -8.46 5.57 5.98
N LYS A 180 -9.55 5.24 6.66
CA LYS A 180 -9.76 5.59 8.08
C LYS A 180 -8.68 4.99 8.99
N LEU A 181 -8.19 3.78 8.71
CA LEU A 181 -7.06 3.19 9.47
C LEU A 181 -5.81 4.05 9.37
N PHE A 182 -5.45 4.52 8.18
CA PHE A 182 -4.31 5.41 7.98
C PHE A 182 -4.51 6.76 8.66
N LEU A 183 -5.66 7.41 8.47
CA LEU A 183 -5.92 8.75 9.01
C LEU A 183 -5.96 8.76 10.55
N LYS A 184 -6.44 7.68 11.18
CA LYS A 184 -6.41 7.51 12.65
C LYS A 184 -5.00 7.24 13.17
N ASN A 185 -4.12 6.62 12.38
CA ASN A 185 -2.80 6.16 12.77
C ASN A 185 -1.71 6.78 11.89
N LYS A 186 -1.48 8.09 12.02
CA LYS A 186 -0.55 8.83 11.16
C LYS A 186 0.86 8.24 11.11
N LYS A 187 1.36 7.71 12.22
CA LYS A 187 2.67 7.02 12.26
C LYS A 187 2.70 5.78 11.38
N TYR A 188 1.56 5.10 11.25
CA TYR A 188 1.45 3.94 10.38
C TYR A 188 1.65 4.29 8.91
N ILE A 189 1.32 5.52 8.50
CA ILE A 189 1.58 6.03 7.13
C ILE A 189 3.08 6.04 6.84
N ASP A 190 3.91 6.56 7.78
CA ASP A 190 5.35 6.71 7.58
C ASP A 190 6.08 5.36 7.35
N ALA A 191 5.54 4.27 7.91
CA ALA A 191 6.08 2.93 7.70
C ALA A 191 5.45 2.19 6.49
N ASN A 192 4.28 2.65 5.99
CA ASN A 192 3.48 2.00 4.97
C ASN A 192 3.01 2.99 3.88
N GLU A 193 3.91 3.89 3.45
CA GLU A 193 3.61 4.94 2.44
C GLU A 193 3.06 4.35 1.14
N PHE A 194 3.61 3.23 0.68
CA PHE A 194 3.13 2.54 -0.52
C PHE A 194 1.65 2.14 -0.41
N ASP A 195 1.25 1.50 0.70
CA ASP A 195 -0.13 1.08 0.93
C ASP A 195 -1.07 2.29 1.05
N TYR A 196 -0.61 3.36 1.70
CA TYR A 196 -1.38 4.61 1.82
C TYR A 196 -1.63 5.26 0.47
N ILE A 197 -0.61 5.40 -0.37
CA ILE A 197 -0.73 5.93 -1.73
C ILE A 197 -1.66 5.06 -2.57
N ASN A 198 -1.55 3.75 -2.48
CA ASN A 198 -2.46 2.82 -3.16
C ASN A 198 -3.90 2.99 -2.69
N CYS A 199 -4.12 3.11 -1.38
CA CYS A 199 -5.44 3.33 -0.81
C CYS A 199 -6.08 4.62 -1.34
N LEU A 200 -5.35 5.74 -1.35
CA LEU A 200 -5.85 7.01 -1.88
C LEU A 200 -6.18 6.92 -3.38
N GLY A 201 -5.30 6.35 -4.19
CA GLY A 201 -5.55 6.17 -5.62
C GLY A 201 -6.75 5.25 -5.89
N ASN A 202 -6.89 4.17 -5.13
CA ASN A 202 -8.04 3.29 -5.22
C ASN A 202 -9.34 4.00 -4.78
N MET A 203 -9.28 4.84 -3.74
CA MET A 203 -10.42 5.62 -3.27
C MET A 203 -10.98 6.53 -4.37
N LEU A 204 -10.11 7.23 -5.14
CA LEU A 204 -10.54 8.03 -6.29
C LEU A 204 -11.31 7.21 -7.33
N LEU A 205 -10.84 6.00 -7.63
CA LEU A 205 -11.53 5.13 -8.59
C LEU A 205 -12.83 4.54 -8.05
N ARG A 206 -12.88 4.22 -6.75
CA ARG A 206 -14.06 3.58 -6.13
C ARG A 206 -15.22 4.55 -5.93
N MET A 207 -14.98 5.86 -5.89
CA MET A 207 -16.06 6.84 -5.77
C MET A 207 -16.81 7.08 -7.09
N LEU A 208 -16.27 6.67 -8.25
CA LEU A 208 -16.84 6.96 -9.57
C LEU A 208 -18.20 6.27 -9.80
N ASN A 209 -18.25 4.95 -9.63
CA ASN A 209 -19.47 4.17 -9.91
C ASN A 209 -20.63 4.49 -8.95
N PRO A 210 -20.42 4.59 -7.60
CA PRO A 210 -21.48 4.99 -6.69
C PRO A 210 -21.75 6.50 -6.70
N LYS A 211 -21.02 7.28 -7.51
CA LYS A 211 -21.16 8.74 -7.64
C LYS A 211 -21.01 9.50 -6.30
N ARG A 212 -20.02 9.09 -5.50
CA ARG A 212 -19.73 9.68 -4.17
C ARG A 212 -18.57 10.65 -4.25
N TYR A 213 -18.82 11.84 -4.82
CA TYR A 213 -17.78 12.82 -5.16
C TYR A 213 -17.51 13.85 -4.06
N GLU A 214 -18.21 13.81 -2.94
CA GLU A 214 -18.16 14.81 -1.88
C GLU A 214 -16.75 14.99 -1.31
N ARG A 215 -15.93 13.95 -1.35
CA ARG A 215 -14.54 13.94 -0.85
C ARG A 215 -13.49 13.94 -1.95
N PHE A 216 -13.87 14.15 -3.20
CA PHE A 216 -12.93 14.03 -4.33
C PHE A 216 -11.73 14.96 -4.17
N GLU A 217 -11.95 16.26 -3.94
CA GLU A 217 -10.86 17.24 -3.82
C GLU A 217 -9.97 16.96 -2.59
N GLU A 218 -10.56 16.52 -1.47
CA GLU A 218 -9.81 16.11 -0.28
C GLU A 218 -8.86 14.95 -0.59
N ILE A 219 -9.38 13.87 -1.20
CA ILE A 219 -8.59 12.67 -1.50
C ILE A 219 -7.52 12.96 -2.55
N LYS A 220 -7.85 13.74 -3.58
CA LYS A 220 -6.90 14.22 -4.58
C LYS A 220 -5.74 14.97 -3.94
N LEU A 221 -6.03 15.96 -3.08
CA LEU A 221 -5.00 16.74 -2.39
C LEU A 221 -4.10 15.84 -1.51
N LEU A 222 -4.68 14.91 -0.74
CA LEU A 222 -3.92 13.97 0.07
C LEU A 222 -2.99 13.10 -0.80
N LEU A 223 -3.48 12.64 -1.94
CA LEU A 223 -2.67 11.85 -2.88
C LEU A 223 -1.54 12.67 -3.49
N GLU A 224 -1.79 13.89 -3.93
CA GLU A 224 -0.77 14.79 -4.48
C GLU A 224 0.35 15.09 -3.45
N ILE A 225 -0.03 15.33 -2.18
CA ILE A 225 0.93 15.54 -1.09
C ILE A 225 1.77 14.27 -0.87
N ALA A 226 1.15 13.10 -0.85
CA ALA A 226 1.85 11.84 -0.67
C ALA A 226 2.81 11.55 -1.84
N LEU A 227 2.39 11.79 -3.09
CA LEU A 227 3.21 11.59 -4.29
C LEU A 227 4.42 12.52 -4.36
N LYS A 228 4.36 13.73 -3.77
CA LYS A 228 5.52 14.63 -3.68
C LYS A 228 6.64 14.10 -2.79
N LYS A 229 6.30 13.32 -1.77
CA LYS A 229 7.26 12.69 -0.84
C LYS A 229 7.82 11.39 -1.39
N TYR A 230 7.01 10.64 -2.12
CA TYR A 230 7.34 9.30 -2.59
C TYR A 230 8.17 9.36 -3.86
N LYS A 231 9.28 8.60 -3.90
CA LYS A 231 10.28 8.70 -4.98
C LYS A 231 10.17 7.62 -6.06
N ASN A 232 9.22 6.70 -5.96
CA ASN A 232 9.00 5.71 -7.00
C ASN A 232 8.20 6.33 -8.16
N ASN A 233 8.90 6.65 -9.25
CA ASN A 233 8.30 7.33 -10.39
C ASN A 233 7.17 6.53 -11.04
N ASP A 234 7.33 5.22 -11.21
CA ASP A 234 6.34 4.37 -11.87
C ASP A 234 5.02 4.33 -11.08
N LEU A 235 5.11 4.18 -9.75
CA LEU A 235 3.92 4.26 -8.89
C LEU A 235 3.30 5.65 -8.93
N CYS A 236 4.12 6.71 -8.86
CA CYS A 236 3.64 8.08 -8.91
C CYS A 236 2.88 8.37 -10.20
N GLU A 237 3.38 7.92 -11.34
CA GLU A 237 2.71 8.05 -12.63
C GLU A 237 1.40 7.27 -12.67
N ALA A 238 1.40 6.01 -12.25
CA ALA A 238 0.18 5.21 -12.18
C ALA A 238 -0.90 5.89 -11.32
N LYS A 239 -0.52 6.52 -10.19
CA LYS A 239 -1.48 7.20 -9.32
C LYS A 239 -1.90 8.58 -9.82
N ARG A 240 -1.06 9.31 -10.55
CA ARG A 240 -1.50 10.51 -11.30
C ARG A 240 -2.53 10.15 -12.35
N ASN A 241 -2.36 9.02 -13.04
CA ASN A 241 -3.37 8.53 -13.97
C ASN A 241 -4.71 8.24 -13.31
N HIS A 242 -4.73 7.78 -12.03
CA HIS A 242 -5.99 7.67 -11.29
C HIS A 242 -6.65 9.04 -11.04
N ILE A 243 -5.86 10.10 -10.77
CA ILE A 243 -6.39 11.46 -10.64
C ILE A 243 -7.02 11.91 -11.96
N HIS A 244 -6.27 11.83 -13.05
CA HIS A 244 -6.76 12.24 -14.38
C HIS A 244 -8.01 11.45 -14.80
N LEU A 245 -8.03 10.13 -14.58
CA LEU A 245 -9.18 9.31 -14.90
C LEU A 245 -10.43 9.73 -14.10
N ALA A 246 -10.25 10.04 -12.82
CA ALA A 246 -11.34 10.51 -11.98
C ALA A 246 -11.82 11.91 -12.40
N GLU A 247 -10.92 12.85 -12.70
CA GLU A 247 -11.26 14.19 -13.22
C GLU A 247 -11.97 14.13 -14.56
N TRP A 248 -11.52 13.27 -15.47
CA TRP A 248 -12.18 13.04 -16.74
C TRP A 248 -13.62 12.56 -16.55
N HIS A 249 -13.81 11.55 -15.72
CA HIS A 249 -15.14 11.01 -15.43
C HIS A 249 -16.07 12.06 -14.82
N LEU A 250 -15.59 12.83 -13.84
CA LEU A 250 -16.34 13.92 -13.23
C LEU A 250 -16.71 15.01 -14.25
N SER A 251 -15.79 15.34 -15.15
CA SER A 251 -16.04 16.34 -16.20
C SER A 251 -17.12 15.87 -17.18
N LEU A 252 -17.13 14.58 -17.54
CA LEU A 252 -18.19 14.00 -18.36
C LEU A 252 -19.55 14.02 -17.66
N GLU A 253 -19.61 13.61 -16.40
CA GLU A 253 -20.83 13.64 -15.57
C GLU A 253 -21.40 15.06 -15.42
N ALA A 254 -20.52 16.07 -15.35
CA ALA A 254 -20.89 17.49 -15.27
C ALA A 254 -21.16 18.13 -16.64
N TYR A 255 -21.15 17.35 -17.74
CA TYR A 255 -21.28 17.83 -19.12
C TYR A 255 -20.23 18.86 -19.54
N GLN A 256 -19.04 18.86 -18.89
CA GLN A 256 -17.90 19.73 -19.19
C GLN A 256 -16.96 19.04 -20.21
N PHE A 257 -17.42 18.87 -21.44
CA PHE A 257 -16.73 18.05 -22.45
C PHE A 257 -15.37 18.60 -22.84
N ASP A 258 -15.19 19.92 -22.94
CA ASP A 258 -13.90 20.54 -23.24
C ASP A 258 -12.88 20.27 -22.13
N ARG A 259 -13.32 20.30 -20.87
CA ARG A 259 -12.47 19.94 -19.74
C ARG A 259 -12.10 18.45 -19.76
N ALA A 260 -13.06 17.58 -20.04
CA ALA A 260 -12.81 16.14 -20.15
C ALA A 260 -11.78 15.85 -21.25
N LEU A 261 -11.91 16.51 -22.41
CA LEU A 261 -10.96 16.39 -23.51
C LEU A 261 -9.57 16.86 -23.11
N LYS A 262 -9.45 18.03 -22.49
CA LYS A 262 -8.19 18.59 -22.02
C LYS A 262 -7.47 17.64 -21.05
N VAL A 263 -8.18 17.06 -20.07
CA VAL A 263 -7.62 16.10 -19.11
C VAL A 263 -7.06 14.86 -19.84
N MET A 264 -7.75 14.38 -20.87
CA MET A 264 -7.29 13.24 -21.65
C MET A 264 -6.08 13.57 -22.52
N GLU A 265 -6.01 14.77 -23.08
CA GLU A 265 -4.83 15.22 -23.84
C GLU A 265 -3.61 15.37 -22.93
N GLU A 266 -3.76 15.93 -21.72
CA GLU A 266 -2.70 16.02 -20.70
C GLU A 266 -2.22 14.62 -20.30
N MET A 267 -3.12 13.66 -20.09
CA MET A 267 -2.81 12.28 -19.79
C MET A 267 -2.05 11.61 -20.95
N ASN A 268 -2.49 11.83 -22.19
CA ASN A 268 -1.82 11.30 -23.39
C ASN A 268 -0.40 11.84 -23.52
N ALA A 269 -0.19 13.13 -23.37
CA ALA A 269 1.13 13.76 -23.44
C ALA A 269 2.10 13.24 -22.37
N GLN A 270 1.61 12.94 -21.18
CA GLN A 270 2.42 12.32 -20.12
C GLN A 270 2.78 10.86 -20.48
N MET A 271 1.83 10.11 -20.99
CA MET A 271 2.04 8.72 -21.35
C MET A 271 2.98 8.54 -22.56
N GLU A 272 2.93 9.39 -23.59
CA GLU A 272 3.86 9.32 -24.72
C GLU A 272 5.33 9.43 -24.29
N ASN A 273 5.62 10.20 -23.25
CA ASN A 273 6.96 10.31 -22.67
C ASN A 273 7.38 9.05 -21.89
N THR A 274 6.43 8.29 -21.35
CA THR A 274 6.68 7.10 -20.52
C THR A 274 6.62 5.80 -21.33
N TYR A 275 5.97 5.81 -22.49
CA TYR A 275 5.58 4.64 -23.31
C TYR A 275 6.70 3.81 -23.89
N LYS A 276 7.90 4.26 -23.82
CA LYS A 276 9.06 3.41 -24.22
C LYS A 276 9.25 2.18 -23.31
N ARG A 277 8.40 1.99 -22.29
CA ARG A 277 8.68 1.03 -21.21
C ARG A 277 7.56 0.07 -20.74
N ASN A 278 6.61 -0.42 -21.50
CA ASN A 278 5.91 -1.66 -21.12
C ASN A 278 4.44 -1.64 -20.63
N ASN A 279 3.53 -0.78 -21.08
CA ASN A 279 2.14 -1.05 -20.69
C ASN A 279 1.09 -0.81 -21.82
N ILE A 280 1.08 -1.71 -22.79
CA ILE A 280 0.13 -1.69 -23.94
C ILE A 280 -1.34 -1.66 -23.49
N SER A 281 -1.69 -2.36 -22.40
CA SER A 281 -3.08 -2.42 -21.89
C SER A 281 -3.61 -1.06 -21.43
N ASN A 282 -2.78 -0.30 -20.67
CA ASN A 282 -3.16 1.03 -20.20
C ASN A 282 -3.32 2.02 -21.37
N TYR A 283 -2.50 1.85 -22.42
CA TYR A 283 -2.61 2.67 -23.63
C TYR A 283 -3.89 2.39 -24.39
N ILE A 284 -4.21 1.16 -24.64
CA ILE A 284 -5.46 0.79 -25.32
C ILE A 284 -6.67 1.35 -24.56
N SER A 285 -6.69 1.22 -23.24
CA SER A 285 -7.76 1.78 -22.40
C SER A 285 -7.83 3.31 -22.53
N MET A 286 -6.70 4.00 -22.55
CA MET A 286 -6.64 5.45 -22.70
C MET A 286 -7.10 5.90 -24.09
N VAL A 287 -6.61 5.26 -25.17
CA VAL A 287 -7.03 5.57 -26.54
C VAL A 287 -8.53 5.38 -26.70
N TYR A 288 -9.10 4.34 -26.09
CA TYR A 288 -10.53 4.12 -26.06
C TYR A 288 -11.29 5.25 -25.34
N GLN A 289 -10.81 5.69 -24.18
CA GLN A 289 -11.41 6.79 -23.41
C GLN A 289 -11.29 8.13 -24.16
N LEU A 290 -10.16 8.38 -24.82
CA LEU A 290 -9.96 9.55 -25.67
C LEU A 290 -10.95 9.54 -26.85
N ALA A 291 -11.12 8.41 -27.52
CA ALA A 291 -12.08 8.26 -28.61
C ALA A 291 -13.53 8.50 -28.14
N ILE A 292 -13.89 8.01 -26.94
CA ILE A 292 -15.19 8.31 -26.32
C ILE A 292 -15.35 9.82 -26.08
N SER A 293 -14.31 10.48 -25.58
CA SER A 293 -14.37 11.94 -25.30
C SER A 293 -14.58 12.74 -26.58
N TYR A 294 -13.86 12.44 -27.66
CA TYR A 294 -14.10 13.06 -28.97
C TYR A 294 -15.50 12.79 -29.49
N PHE A 295 -15.99 11.55 -29.37
CA PHE A 295 -17.33 11.22 -29.81
C PHE A 295 -18.44 11.98 -29.08
N TYR A 296 -18.29 12.21 -27.77
CA TYR A 296 -19.25 13.03 -27.01
C TYR A 296 -19.14 14.51 -27.35
N CYS A 297 -17.92 15.04 -27.54
CA CYS A 297 -17.73 16.43 -27.98
C CYS A 297 -18.40 16.66 -29.35
N ASP A 298 -18.15 15.81 -30.34
CA ASP A 298 -18.74 15.94 -31.66
C ASP A 298 -20.29 15.83 -31.65
N LYS A 299 -20.85 14.86 -30.92
CA LYS A 299 -22.31 14.74 -30.78
C LYS A 299 -22.97 15.93 -30.11
N PHE A 300 -22.27 16.57 -29.15
CA PHE A 300 -22.80 17.74 -28.46
C PHE A 300 -22.79 18.96 -29.39
N MET A 301 -21.70 19.17 -30.14
CA MET A 301 -21.60 20.24 -31.14
C MET A 301 -22.67 20.10 -32.24
N PHE A 302 -22.99 18.85 -32.66
CA PHE A 302 -24.06 18.58 -33.63
C PHE A 302 -25.48 18.88 -33.11
N LYS A 303 -25.73 18.87 -31.79
CA LYS A 303 -27.02 19.20 -31.18
C LYS A 303 -27.20 20.72 -30.94
N MET A 304 -26.09 21.45 -30.95
CA MET A 304 -26.09 22.93 -30.72
C MET A 304 -26.07 23.74 -32.05
N SER A 305 -25.81 23.08 -33.17
CA SER A 305 -25.91 23.62 -34.52
C SER A 305 -27.29 23.31 -35.15
#